data_f92dfab2fba425d686000ec039459203
#
_entry.id   f92dfab2fba425d686000ec039459203
#
_cell.length_a   1.000
_cell.length_b   1.000
_cell.length_c   1.000
_cell.angle_alpha   90.00
_cell.angle_beta   90.00
_cell.angle_gamma   90.00
#
_symmetry.space_group_name_H-M   'P 1'
#
loop_
_entity.id
_entity.type
_entity.pdbx_description
1 polymer ?
#
loop_
_entity_poly.entity_id
_entity_poly.type
_entity_poly.pdbx_seq_one_letter_code
_entity_poly.pdbx_strand_id
1 'polypeptide(L)'
;GTVETQDVAVDDLVVVAEFRDPIYPGLVSTGAVERGGDKPFHSVINGENFHVLQTLLFTHRGKVDAIYIDPPYNTGDRDWKYNNDYVASDDQYRHSKWLAFMERRLLLAKELLNPDDSTLIVTIDEKEYLRLGLLLAQVIPEARIQMVTAVTNPRAGVARPGAFTRTEEYLFYATLGQGNGVVAAPLSSDDQPTKNVAPI
;
A
#
# COMPACT_ATOMS: atom_id res chain seq x y z
N GLY A 1 51.15 -11.29 4.86
CA GLY A 1 51.07 -10.67 3.56
C GLY A 1 50.79 -9.19 3.77
N THR A 2 51.52 -8.32 3.09
CA THR A 2 51.29 -6.87 3.03
C THR A 2 49.98 -6.63 2.26
N VAL A 3 49.05 -5.90 2.84
CA VAL A 3 47.85 -5.43 2.14
C VAL A 3 48.28 -4.23 1.30
N GLU A 4 48.21 -4.34 -0.01
CA GLU A 4 48.38 -3.22 -0.92
C GLU A 4 47.01 -2.54 -1.05
N THR A 5 46.97 -1.23 -0.81
CA THR A 5 45.79 -0.37 -1.02
C THR A 5 46.00 0.47 -2.26
N GLN A 6 45.03 0.48 -3.16
CA GLN A 6 45.01 1.30 -4.37
C GLN A 6 43.76 2.19 -4.35
N ASP A 7 43.92 3.47 -4.62
CA ASP A 7 42.80 4.38 -4.85
C ASP A 7 42.26 4.17 -6.27
N VAL A 8 40.96 3.80 -6.35
CA VAL A 8 40.27 3.59 -7.63
C VAL A 8 39.04 4.52 -7.66
N ALA A 9 38.79 5.19 -8.80
CA ALA A 9 37.61 6.00 -8.96
C ALA A 9 36.35 5.13 -8.83
N VAL A 10 35.30 5.68 -8.21
CA VAL A 10 34.03 4.93 -7.98
C VAL A 10 33.42 4.46 -9.30
N ASP A 11 33.59 5.22 -10.38
CA ASP A 11 33.07 4.87 -11.71
C ASP A 11 33.82 3.72 -12.39
N ASP A 12 35.02 3.38 -11.91
CA ASP A 12 35.83 2.27 -12.40
C ASP A 12 35.61 0.99 -11.59
N LEU A 13 34.76 1.04 -10.55
CA LEU A 13 34.48 -0.13 -9.73
C LEU A 13 33.40 -0.99 -10.39
N VAL A 14 33.74 -2.25 -10.61
CA VAL A 14 32.76 -3.27 -11.04
C VAL A 14 32.27 -4.03 -9.80
N VAL A 15 30.97 -4.02 -9.59
CA VAL A 15 30.38 -4.84 -8.52
C VAL A 15 30.48 -6.30 -8.89
N VAL A 16 31.29 -7.05 -8.14
CA VAL A 16 31.38 -8.50 -8.25
C VAL A 16 30.58 -9.12 -7.11
N ALA A 17 29.46 -9.76 -7.45
CA ALA A 17 28.66 -10.50 -6.50
C ALA A 17 28.80 -12.00 -6.76
N GLU A 18 28.92 -12.81 -5.71
CA GLU A 18 28.84 -14.27 -5.84
C GLU A 18 27.39 -14.70 -6.09
N PHE A 19 27.19 -15.86 -6.71
CA PHE A 19 25.85 -16.36 -7.08
C PHE A 19 24.86 -16.47 -5.92
N ARG A 20 25.32 -16.48 -4.68
CA ARG A 20 24.50 -16.56 -3.45
C ARG A 20 24.49 -15.28 -2.64
N ASP A 21 25.15 -14.25 -3.09
CA ASP A 21 25.15 -12.98 -2.38
C ASP A 21 23.75 -12.31 -2.48
N PRO A 22 23.19 -11.84 -1.36
CA PRO A 22 21.94 -11.12 -1.39
C PRO A 22 22.12 -9.78 -2.12
N ILE A 23 21.37 -9.59 -3.19
CA ILE A 23 21.33 -8.33 -3.94
C ILE A 23 20.18 -7.48 -3.39
N TYR A 24 20.50 -6.30 -2.90
CA TYR A 24 19.52 -5.34 -2.40
C TYR A 24 19.31 -4.22 -3.42
N PRO A 25 18.06 -3.78 -3.65
CA PRO A 25 17.80 -2.63 -4.50
C PRO A 25 18.36 -1.36 -3.85
N GLY A 26 18.92 -0.47 -4.66
CA GLY A 26 19.40 0.84 -4.25
C GLY A 26 18.55 1.96 -4.87
N LEU A 27 18.63 3.16 -4.29
CA LEU A 27 17.98 4.37 -4.80
C LEU A 27 19.03 5.28 -5.44
N VAL A 28 18.71 5.82 -6.60
CA VAL A 28 19.52 6.82 -7.30
C VAL A 28 18.78 8.14 -7.30
N SER A 29 19.41 9.22 -6.83
CA SER A 29 18.81 10.55 -6.87
C SER A 29 18.75 11.04 -8.31
N THR A 30 17.54 11.41 -8.77
CA THR A 30 17.30 11.96 -10.10
C THR A 30 17.11 13.47 -10.11
N GLY A 31 17.03 14.09 -8.94
CA GLY A 31 16.90 15.54 -8.80
C GLY A 31 16.17 15.95 -7.52
N ALA A 32 16.18 17.26 -7.26
CA ALA A 32 15.46 17.88 -6.14
C ALA A 32 14.79 19.19 -6.61
N VAL A 33 13.67 19.53 -5.94
CA VAL A 33 12.99 20.82 -6.11
C VAL A 33 12.99 21.54 -4.75
N GLU A 34 13.81 22.56 -4.62
CA GLU A 34 14.00 23.30 -3.38
C GLU A 34 13.12 24.56 -3.37
N ARG A 35 11.89 24.45 -2.90
CA ARG A 35 10.94 25.59 -2.81
C ARG A 35 10.30 25.75 -1.43
N GLY A 36 10.62 24.87 -0.49
CA GLY A 36 9.91 24.76 0.79
C GLY A 36 10.49 25.60 1.94
N GLY A 37 11.68 26.20 1.78
CA GLY A 37 12.40 26.77 2.91
C GLY A 37 12.66 25.70 3.99
N ASP A 38 12.24 25.95 5.22
CA ASP A 38 12.43 25.03 6.35
C ASP A 38 11.37 23.91 6.46
N LYS A 39 10.51 23.74 5.46
CA LYS A 39 9.49 22.69 5.47
C LYS A 39 10.10 21.30 5.23
N PRO A 40 9.50 20.25 5.80
CA PRO A 40 9.94 18.88 5.53
C PRO A 40 9.92 18.55 4.04
N PHE A 41 10.89 17.74 3.59
CA PHE A 41 10.95 17.26 2.23
C PHE A 41 9.89 16.19 1.96
N HIS A 42 9.33 16.20 0.74
CA HIS A 42 8.57 15.09 0.18
C HIS A 42 9.46 14.33 -0.79
N SER A 43 9.44 13.01 -0.71
CA SER A 43 10.21 12.15 -1.61
C SER A 43 9.27 11.45 -2.58
N VAL A 44 9.61 11.48 -3.87
CA VAL A 44 8.96 10.69 -4.91
C VAL A 44 9.93 9.62 -5.35
N ILE A 45 9.55 8.36 -5.18
CA ILE A 45 10.39 7.22 -5.53
C ILE A 45 9.72 6.46 -6.66
N ASN A 46 10.35 6.46 -7.84
CA ASN A 46 9.87 5.74 -9.01
C ASN A 46 10.56 4.37 -9.10
N GLY A 47 9.79 3.30 -9.03
CA GLY A 47 10.31 1.95 -9.08
C GLY A 47 9.23 0.89 -8.87
N GLU A 48 9.61 -0.39 -8.97
CA GLU A 48 8.71 -1.46 -8.59
C GLU A 48 8.47 -1.40 -7.07
N ASN A 49 7.20 -1.37 -6.68
CA ASN A 49 6.76 -1.10 -5.31
C ASN A 49 7.40 -2.04 -4.27
N PHE A 50 7.49 -3.33 -4.55
CA PHE A 50 8.08 -4.31 -3.63
C PHE A 50 9.57 -4.00 -3.34
N HIS A 51 10.34 -3.69 -4.39
CA HIS A 51 11.77 -3.36 -4.24
C HIS A 51 11.98 -2.02 -3.54
N VAL A 52 11.11 -1.04 -3.81
CA VAL A 52 11.14 0.26 -3.10
C VAL A 52 10.88 0.06 -1.61
N LEU A 53 9.86 -0.72 -1.24
CA LEU A 53 9.57 -1.01 0.16
C LEU A 53 10.75 -1.73 0.86
N GLN A 54 11.39 -2.69 0.19
CA GLN A 54 12.61 -3.33 0.73
C GLN A 54 13.73 -2.32 0.99
N THR A 55 13.96 -1.40 0.05
CA THR A 55 14.99 -0.36 0.22
C THR A 55 14.68 0.56 1.39
N LEU A 56 13.43 0.94 1.57
CA LEU A 56 13.00 1.80 2.68
C LEU A 56 13.21 1.16 4.06
N LEU A 57 13.25 -0.15 4.18
CA LEU A 57 13.53 -0.83 5.45
C LEU A 57 14.90 -0.44 6.06
N PHE A 58 15.88 -0.10 5.23
CA PHE A 58 17.21 0.30 5.74
C PHE A 58 17.19 1.63 6.49
N THR A 59 16.26 2.50 6.15
CA THR A 59 16.21 3.88 6.69
C THR A 59 14.97 4.19 7.51
N HIS A 60 13.84 3.50 7.23
CA HIS A 60 12.52 3.84 7.77
C HIS A 60 11.85 2.71 8.57
N ARG A 61 12.56 1.62 8.88
CA ARG A 61 12.00 0.53 9.71
C ARG A 61 11.46 1.07 11.04
N GLY A 62 10.19 0.80 11.32
CA GLY A 62 9.53 1.21 12.56
C GLY A 62 9.35 2.73 12.73
N LYS A 63 9.42 3.52 11.65
CA LYS A 63 9.39 4.98 11.71
C LYS A 63 8.25 5.63 10.94
N VAL A 64 7.45 4.85 10.23
CA VAL A 64 6.37 5.37 9.39
C VAL A 64 5.10 5.42 10.22
N ASP A 65 4.51 6.60 10.35
CA ASP A 65 3.31 6.83 11.16
C ASP A 65 2.02 6.50 10.39
N ALA A 66 2.04 6.63 9.06
CA ALA A 66 0.89 6.29 8.23
C ALA A 66 1.30 5.74 6.87
N ILE A 67 0.61 4.69 6.44
CA ILE A 67 0.71 4.13 5.08
C ILE A 67 -0.68 4.13 4.47
N TYR A 68 -0.82 4.74 3.29
CA TYR A 68 -2.02 4.64 2.47
C TYR A 68 -1.69 3.90 1.18
N ILE A 69 -2.48 2.89 0.86
CA ILE A 69 -2.35 2.13 -0.38
C ILE A 69 -3.70 1.93 -1.06
N ASP A 70 -3.65 2.01 -2.38
CA ASP A 70 -4.75 1.73 -3.29
C ASP A 70 -4.28 0.61 -4.24
N PRO A 71 -4.44 -0.67 -3.83
CA PRO A 71 -3.94 -1.80 -4.60
C PRO A 71 -4.81 -2.08 -5.82
N PRO A 72 -4.32 -2.88 -6.79
CA PRO A 72 -5.17 -3.39 -7.85
C PRO A 72 -6.38 -4.13 -7.28
N TYR A 73 -7.60 -3.81 -7.74
CA TYR A 73 -8.84 -4.39 -7.23
C TYR A 73 -9.15 -5.78 -7.77
N ASN A 74 -8.25 -6.34 -8.57
CA ASN A 74 -8.39 -7.66 -9.17
C ASN A 74 -9.67 -7.80 -10.03
N THR A 75 -9.99 -6.75 -10.78
CA THR A 75 -11.19 -6.68 -11.63
C THR A 75 -11.17 -7.70 -12.78
N GLY A 76 -9.98 -8.13 -13.20
CA GLY A 76 -9.76 -8.98 -14.35
C GLY A 76 -9.49 -8.21 -15.64
N ASP A 77 -9.35 -6.87 -15.57
CA ASP A 77 -9.11 -5.99 -16.73
C ASP A 77 -7.63 -5.93 -17.13
N ARG A 78 -6.82 -6.89 -16.66
CA ARG A 78 -5.36 -6.96 -16.90
C ARG A 78 -4.61 -5.71 -16.41
N ASP A 79 -5.04 -5.16 -15.30
CA ASP A 79 -4.52 -3.97 -14.66
C ASP A 79 -3.27 -4.23 -13.80
N TRP A 80 -2.96 -5.48 -13.50
CA TRP A 80 -1.80 -5.87 -12.72
C TRP A 80 -1.17 -7.17 -13.22
N LYS A 81 0.10 -7.42 -12.79
CA LYS A 81 0.90 -8.57 -13.18
C LYS A 81 1.29 -9.43 -11.99
N TYR A 82 1.34 -10.73 -12.23
CA TYR A 82 1.94 -11.71 -11.35
C TYR A 82 2.99 -12.50 -12.12
N ASN A 83 4.23 -12.53 -11.66
CA ASN A 83 5.37 -13.14 -12.37
C ASN A 83 5.50 -12.65 -13.83
N ASN A 84 5.37 -11.32 -14.03
CA ASN A 84 5.41 -10.62 -15.33
C ASN A 84 4.23 -10.84 -16.28
N ASP A 85 3.29 -11.74 -15.97
CA ASP A 85 2.10 -12.00 -16.76
C ASP A 85 0.89 -11.23 -16.21
N TYR A 86 0.08 -10.66 -17.11
CA TYR A 86 -1.18 -10.04 -16.73
C TYR A 86 -2.17 -11.08 -16.21
N VAL A 87 -2.84 -10.77 -15.11
CA VAL A 87 -3.86 -11.64 -14.53
C VAL A 87 -5.20 -11.37 -15.19
N ALA A 88 -5.75 -12.38 -15.86
CA ALA A 88 -7.01 -12.29 -16.58
C ALA A 88 -8.21 -12.63 -15.69
N SER A 89 -9.42 -12.24 -16.13
CA SER A 89 -10.67 -12.47 -15.40
C SER A 89 -11.04 -13.96 -15.28
N ASP A 90 -10.62 -14.78 -16.24
CA ASP A 90 -10.84 -16.23 -16.29
C ASP A 90 -9.74 -17.05 -15.59
N ASP A 91 -8.74 -16.40 -15.02
CA ASP A 91 -7.69 -17.07 -14.26
C ASP A 91 -8.27 -17.65 -12.96
N GLN A 92 -8.31 -18.97 -12.87
CA GLN A 92 -8.83 -19.71 -11.71
C GLN A 92 -8.07 -19.42 -10.42
N TYR A 93 -6.81 -18.99 -10.51
CA TYR A 93 -5.93 -18.69 -9.39
C TYR A 93 -5.78 -17.19 -9.12
N ARG A 94 -6.56 -16.34 -9.77
CA ARG A 94 -6.42 -14.87 -9.68
C ARG A 94 -6.47 -14.35 -8.23
N HIS A 95 -7.36 -14.91 -7.41
CA HIS A 95 -7.50 -14.53 -6.01
C HIS A 95 -6.28 -14.95 -5.16
N SER A 96 -5.76 -16.16 -5.38
CA SER A 96 -4.54 -16.65 -4.70
C SER A 96 -3.30 -15.87 -5.11
N LYS A 97 -3.19 -15.51 -6.40
CA LYS A 97 -2.12 -14.66 -6.93
C LYS A 97 -2.19 -13.27 -6.32
N TRP A 98 -3.39 -12.70 -6.19
CA TRP A 98 -3.60 -11.40 -5.58
C TRP A 98 -3.24 -11.41 -4.09
N LEU A 99 -3.65 -12.44 -3.35
CA LEU A 99 -3.26 -12.62 -1.95
C LEU A 99 -1.75 -12.69 -1.79
N ALA A 100 -1.05 -13.49 -2.59
CA ALA A 100 0.41 -13.60 -2.56
C ALA A 100 1.10 -12.28 -2.93
N PHE A 101 0.54 -11.52 -3.87
CA PHE A 101 1.01 -10.19 -4.24
C PHE A 101 0.88 -9.20 -3.09
N MET A 102 -0.26 -9.19 -2.40
CA MET A 102 -0.54 -8.31 -1.27
C MET A 102 0.25 -8.69 -0.02
N GLU A 103 0.30 -9.97 0.32
CA GLU A 103 1.00 -10.47 1.51
C GLU A 103 2.44 -9.98 1.59
N ARG A 104 3.19 -10.13 0.49
CA ARG A 104 4.60 -9.70 0.44
C ARG A 104 4.76 -8.21 0.73
N ARG A 105 3.84 -7.37 0.25
CA ARG A 105 3.87 -5.91 0.45
C ARG A 105 3.40 -5.51 1.84
N LEU A 106 2.38 -6.17 2.36
CA LEU A 106 1.87 -5.94 3.70
C LEU A 106 2.88 -6.33 4.78
N LEU A 107 3.66 -7.40 4.57
CA LEU A 107 4.77 -7.78 5.47
C LEU A 107 5.83 -6.67 5.54
N LEU A 108 6.22 -6.09 4.40
CA LEU A 108 7.15 -4.96 4.38
C LEU A 108 6.54 -3.69 4.99
N ALA A 109 5.27 -3.41 4.70
CA ALA A 109 4.55 -2.28 5.28
C ALA A 109 4.50 -2.39 6.82
N LYS A 110 4.22 -3.58 7.35
CA LYS A 110 4.26 -3.85 8.78
C LYS A 110 5.60 -3.50 9.41
N GLU A 111 6.70 -3.89 8.76
CA GLU A 111 8.05 -3.60 9.27
C GLU A 111 8.42 -2.10 9.21
N LEU A 112 7.82 -1.36 8.27
CA LEU A 112 8.02 0.09 8.17
C LEU A 112 7.21 0.86 9.21
N LEU A 113 6.01 0.40 9.56
CA LEU A 113 5.11 1.07 10.49
C LEU A 113 5.70 1.16 11.90
N ASN A 114 5.46 2.30 12.53
CA ASN A 114 5.77 2.51 13.94
C ASN A 114 4.86 1.62 14.80
N PRO A 115 5.40 0.68 15.58
CA PRO A 115 4.59 -0.26 16.34
C PRO A 115 3.82 0.39 17.50
N ASP A 116 4.27 1.55 17.99
CA ASP A 116 3.68 2.24 19.14
C ASP A 116 2.52 3.14 18.77
N ASP A 117 2.52 3.70 17.54
CA ASP A 117 1.44 4.58 17.06
C ASP A 117 1.51 4.75 15.54
N SER A 118 0.75 3.96 14.81
CA SER A 118 0.67 4.09 13.35
C SER A 118 -0.62 3.53 12.77
N THR A 119 -0.90 3.86 11.51
CA THR A 119 -2.09 3.40 10.80
C THR A 119 -1.76 3.01 9.37
N LEU A 120 -2.21 1.81 8.97
CA LEU A 120 -2.28 1.39 7.58
C LEU A 120 -3.71 1.55 7.07
N ILE A 121 -3.87 2.23 5.93
CA ILE A 121 -5.14 2.41 5.25
C ILE A 121 -5.07 1.73 3.89
N VAL A 122 -6.05 0.86 3.61
CA VAL A 122 -6.13 0.12 2.35
C VAL A 122 -7.52 0.28 1.73
N THR A 123 -7.59 0.84 0.52
CA THR A 123 -8.82 0.88 -0.27
C THR A 123 -9.02 -0.43 -1.02
N ILE A 124 -10.26 -0.85 -1.21
CA ILE A 124 -10.60 -2.07 -1.94
C ILE A 124 -12.08 -2.09 -2.37
N ASP A 125 -12.41 -2.88 -3.37
CA ASP A 125 -13.78 -3.10 -3.80
C ASP A 125 -14.37 -4.46 -3.29
N GLU A 126 -15.59 -4.76 -3.73
CA GLU A 126 -16.33 -5.96 -3.36
C GLU A 126 -15.68 -7.29 -3.79
N LYS A 127 -14.69 -7.26 -4.66
CA LYS A 127 -14.08 -8.50 -5.18
C LYS A 127 -13.12 -9.15 -4.19
N GLU A 128 -12.36 -8.30 -3.49
CA GLU A 128 -11.28 -8.79 -2.62
C GLU A 128 -11.39 -8.33 -1.15
N TYR A 129 -12.39 -7.52 -0.76
CA TYR A 129 -12.47 -6.97 0.60
C TYR A 129 -12.48 -8.04 1.71
N LEU A 130 -13.20 -9.15 1.49
CA LEU A 130 -13.25 -10.27 2.47
C LEU A 130 -11.88 -10.91 2.64
N ARG A 131 -11.18 -11.13 1.52
CA ARG A 131 -9.84 -11.74 1.53
C ARG A 131 -8.80 -10.81 2.12
N LEU A 132 -8.90 -9.51 1.80
CA LEU A 132 -8.03 -8.49 2.37
C LEU A 132 -8.21 -8.42 3.89
N GLY A 133 -9.44 -8.43 4.39
CA GLY A 133 -9.70 -8.40 5.83
C GLY A 133 -9.05 -9.58 6.56
N LEU A 134 -9.19 -10.80 6.02
CA LEU A 134 -8.55 -12.00 6.57
C LEU A 134 -7.02 -11.93 6.49
N LEU A 135 -6.50 -11.44 5.38
CA LEU A 135 -5.05 -11.29 5.18
C LEU A 135 -4.45 -10.27 6.17
N LEU A 136 -5.11 -9.13 6.36
CA LEU A 136 -4.67 -8.12 7.35
C LEU A 136 -4.65 -8.70 8.75
N ALA A 137 -5.68 -9.44 9.15
CA ALA A 137 -5.73 -10.10 10.46
C ALA A 137 -4.63 -11.14 10.64
N GLN A 138 -4.20 -11.80 9.56
CA GLN A 138 -3.11 -12.78 9.60
C GLN A 138 -1.74 -12.10 9.63
N VAL A 139 -1.51 -11.07 8.82
CA VAL A 139 -0.21 -10.41 8.66
C VAL A 139 0.09 -9.47 9.83
N ILE A 140 -0.94 -8.75 10.32
CA ILE A 140 -0.80 -7.75 11.39
C ILE A 140 -1.79 -8.10 12.53
N PRO A 141 -1.61 -9.24 13.22
CA PRO A 141 -2.55 -9.70 14.24
C PRO A 141 -2.63 -8.77 15.46
N GLU A 142 -1.61 -7.94 15.68
CA GLU A 142 -1.57 -6.93 16.74
C GLU A 142 -2.37 -5.66 16.42
N ALA A 143 -2.75 -5.44 15.16
CA ALA A 143 -3.49 -4.26 14.76
C ALA A 143 -4.98 -4.35 15.12
N ARG A 144 -5.56 -3.23 15.47
CA ARG A 144 -7.02 -3.06 15.49
C ARG A 144 -7.49 -2.80 14.07
N ILE A 145 -8.25 -3.74 13.51
CA ILE A 145 -8.74 -3.64 12.13
C ILE A 145 -10.19 -3.16 12.14
N GLN A 146 -10.47 -2.08 11.41
CA GLN A 146 -11.79 -1.55 11.19
C GLN A 146 -12.04 -1.38 9.69
N MET A 147 -13.19 -1.83 9.21
CA MET A 147 -13.66 -1.56 7.86
C MET A 147 -14.64 -0.41 7.87
N VAL A 148 -14.46 0.53 6.96
CA VAL A 148 -15.35 1.66 6.72
C VAL A 148 -15.84 1.58 5.28
N THR A 149 -17.12 1.83 5.07
CA THR A 149 -17.75 1.89 3.76
C THR A 149 -17.80 3.33 3.29
N ALA A 150 -17.22 3.62 2.14
CA ALA A 150 -17.32 4.91 1.46
C ALA A 150 -18.38 4.85 0.38
N VAL A 151 -19.40 5.71 0.45
CA VAL A 151 -20.39 5.84 -0.60
C VAL A 151 -19.84 6.73 -1.70
N THR A 152 -19.44 6.13 -2.82
CA THR A 152 -18.77 6.82 -3.92
C THR A 152 -19.75 7.39 -4.95
N ASN A 153 -20.90 6.75 -5.17
CA ASN A 153 -21.88 7.21 -6.14
C ASN A 153 -23.32 6.84 -5.72
N PRO A 154 -23.97 7.61 -4.85
CA PRO A 154 -25.29 7.27 -4.29
C PRO A 154 -26.44 7.29 -5.31
N ARG A 155 -26.25 7.91 -6.50
CA ARG A 155 -27.32 8.08 -7.50
C ARG A 155 -27.14 7.27 -8.79
N ALA A 156 -25.95 6.80 -9.07
CA ALA A 156 -25.61 6.17 -10.35
C ALA A 156 -24.60 5.02 -10.18
N GLY A 157 -24.86 4.16 -9.20
CA GLY A 157 -24.01 2.96 -9.02
C GLY A 157 -23.95 2.10 -10.29
N VAL A 158 -22.89 1.34 -10.41
CA VAL A 158 -22.68 0.47 -11.57
C VAL A 158 -23.67 -0.68 -11.52
N ALA A 159 -24.72 -0.63 -12.37
CA ALA A 159 -25.65 -1.72 -12.53
C ALA A 159 -24.99 -2.86 -13.32
N ARG A 160 -25.10 -4.08 -12.81
CA ARG A 160 -24.65 -5.30 -13.52
C ARG A 160 -25.86 -6.21 -13.73
N PRO A 161 -25.98 -6.89 -14.88
CA PRO A 161 -27.05 -7.86 -15.08
C PRO A 161 -27.04 -8.94 -13.97
N GLY A 162 -28.17 -9.12 -13.30
CA GLY A 162 -28.33 -10.14 -12.26
C GLY A 162 -27.72 -9.80 -10.89
N ALA A 163 -27.29 -8.57 -10.64
CA ALA A 163 -26.78 -8.11 -9.37
C ALA A 163 -27.39 -6.77 -8.93
N PHE A 164 -27.36 -6.52 -7.64
CA PHE A 164 -27.72 -5.19 -7.12
C PHE A 164 -26.71 -4.13 -7.56
N THR A 165 -27.19 -2.90 -7.74
CA THR A 165 -26.33 -1.76 -8.05
C THR A 165 -25.40 -1.48 -6.88
N ARG A 166 -24.11 -1.39 -7.15
CA ARG A 166 -23.10 -1.03 -6.16
C ARG A 166 -22.91 0.48 -6.14
N THR A 167 -22.87 1.04 -4.95
CA THR A 167 -22.67 2.47 -4.71
C THR A 167 -21.52 2.77 -3.76
N GLU A 168 -20.82 1.72 -3.29
CA GLU A 168 -19.82 1.83 -2.23
C GLU A 168 -18.48 1.17 -2.59
N GLU A 169 -17.46 1.63 -1.90
CA GLU A 169 -16.13 1.02 -1.81
C GLU A 169 -15.74 0.88 -0.34
N TYR A 170 -14.72 0.09 -0.05
CA TYR A 170 -14.32 -0.24 1.32
C TYR A 170 -12.94 0.30 1.62
N LEU A 171 -12.75 0.78 2.85
CA LEU A 171 -11.47 1.16 3.40
C LEU A 171 -11.21 0.32 4.65
N PHE A 172 -10.07 -0.33 4.69
CA PHE A 172 -9.58 -0.97 5.90
C PHE A 172 -8.60 -0.06 6.61
N TYR A 173 -8.82 0.13 7.90
CA TYR A 173 -7.92 0.81 8.82
C TYR A 173 -7.32 -0.25 9.73
N ALA A 174 -6.02 -0.47 9.67
CA ALA A 174 -5.28 -1.32 10.59
C ALA A 174 -4.40 -0.42 11.46
N THR A 175 -4.79 -0.22 12.71
CA THR A 175 -4.15 0.72 13.65
C THR A 175 -3.31 -0.04 14.65
N LEU A 176 -2.04 0.36 14.79
CA LEU A 176 -1.07 -0.19 15.72
C LEU A 176 -0.93 0.70 16.97
N GLY A 177 -0.60 0.08 18.08
CA GLY A 177 -0.30 0.77 19.33
C GLY A 177 -1.48 1.57 19.86
N GLN A 178 -1.23 2.81 20.25
CA GLN A 178 -2.24 3.67 20.89
C GLN A 178 -3.29 4.21 19.90
N GLY A 179 -2.97 4.28 18.62
CA GLY A 179 -3.87 4.76 17.57
C GLY A 179 -4.24 6.24 17.68
N ASN A 180 -3.34 7.04 18.24
CA ASN A 180 -3.57 8.49 18.42
C ASN A 180 -3.67 9.25 17.08
N GLY A 181 -3.15 8.68 15.99
CA GLY A 181 -3.25 9.23 14.64
C GLY A 181 -4.66 9.20 14.06
N VAL A 182 -5.60 8.44 14.67
CA VAL A 182 -6.99 8.36 14.23
C VAL A 182 -7.86 9.18 15.17
N VAL A 183 -8.06 10.44 14.85
CA VAL A 183 -9.00 11.30 15.58
C VAL A 183 -10.38 11.14 14.98
N ALA A 184 -11.30 10.51 15.72
CA ALA A 184 -12.71 10.52 15.39
C ALA A 184 -13.28 11.92 15.73
N ALA A 185 -13.22 12.86 14.80
CA ALA A 185 -13.97 14.08 14.92
C ALA A 185 -15.46 13.76 14.64
N PRO A 186 -16.42 14.17 15.49
CA PRO A 186 -17.82 14.08 15.13
C PRO A 186 -18.05 14.91 13.87
N LEU A 187 -18.76 14.34 12.89
CA LEU A 187 -19.21 15.09 11.73
C LEU A 187 -20.03 16.29 12.23
N SER A 188 -19.68 17.50 11.81
CA SER A 188 -20.48 18.69 12.12
C SER A 188 -21.90 18.48 11.56
N SER A 189 -22.90 19.13 12.16
CA SER A 189 -24.29 19.07 11.66
C SER A 189 -24.43 19.54 10.22
N ASP A 190 -23.48 20.35 9.76
CA ASP A 190 -23.42 20.90 8.40
C ASP A 190 -22.87 19.90 7.37
N ASP A 191 -22.15 18.86 7.82
CA ASP A 191 -21.63 17.78 6.99
C ASP A 191 -22.61 16.59 6.84
N GLN A 192 -23.80 16.67 7.44
CA GLN A 192 -24.84 15.66 7.23
C GLN A 192 -25.32 15.73 5.77
N PRO A 193 -25.27 14.62 5.04
CA PRO A 193 -25.87 14.59 3.71
C PRO A 193 -27.33 14.98 3.85
N THR A 194 -27.75 16.05 3.18
CA THR A 194 -29.14 16.49 3.15
C THR A 194 -30.01 15.30 2.77
N LYS A 195 -30.82 14.82 3.70
CA LYS A 195 -31.82 13.78 3.44
C LYS A 195 -32.89 14.37 2.49
N ASN A 196 -32.60 14.42 1.22
CA ASN A 196 -33.63 14.51 0.20
C ASN A 196 -34.24 13.11 0.04
N VAL A 197 -35.09 12.73 0.98
CA VAL A 197 -36.04 11.64 0.76
C VAL A 197 -37.07 12.21 -0.21
N ALA A 198 -36.99 11.82 -1.47
CA ALA A 198 -38.08 12.07 -2.40
C ALA A 198 -39.31 11.30 -1.88
N PRO A 199 -40.49 11.92 -1.80
CA PRO A 199 -41.70 11.18 -1.48
C PRO A 199 -41.98 10.16 -2.57
N ILE A 200 -42.39 8.97 -2.15
CA ILE A 200 -42.87 7.87 -2.97
C ILE A 200 -44.11 8.30 -3.77
#